data_f8f7a5eb9cc9891f4d228edbab9fc030
#
_entry.id   f8f7a5eb9cc9891f4d228edbab9fc030
#
_cell.length_a   1.000
_cell.length_b   1.000
_cell.length_c   1.000
_cell.angle_alpha   90.00
_cell.angle_beta   90.00
_cell.angle_gamma   90.00
#
_symmetry.space_group_name_H-M   'P 1'
#
loop_
_entity.id
_entity.type
_entity.pdbx_description
1 polymer ?
#
loop_
_entity_poly.entity_id
_entity_poly.type
_entity_poly.pdbx_seq_one_letter_code
_entity_poly.pdbx_strand_id
1 'polypeptide(L)'
;MALIELEHVTYRYPFSKTPALNDLSFLFEKGVFYGVVGENGGGKTSLCNLLRGLIPHFYQGTLEGRVTIDGTDVREWDTGKLSAKIGYVFQNPFTQISGIKATVFEEVAMGLENLGWPKKEMAERTLQICRLLGIEQLLEKNPNELSGGQRQRVAFASILAMDAEILVIDEPTSQLDPQGTQDVFEIIQGLRGSGKTILLVEHKVDLIA
;
A
#
# COMPACT_ATOMS: atom_id res chain seq x y z
N MET A 1 -5.86 20.71 -1.39
CA MET A 1 -5.84 20.68 0.09
C MET A 1 -4.89 19.53 0.45
N ALA A 2 -3.90 19.80 1.29
CA ALA A 2 -2.93 18.78 1.66
C ALA A 2 -3.64 17.66 2.44
N LEU A 3 -3.37 16.41 2.05
CA LEU A 3 -3.89 15.21 2.72
C LEU A 3 -2.86 14.65 3.69
N ILE A 4 -1.57 14.74 3.31
CA ILE A 4 -0.45 14.35 4.18
C ILE A 4 0.54 15.52 4.17
N GLU A 5 1.00 15.92 5.35
CA GLU A 5 1.98 16.97 5.52
C GLU A 5 3.17 16.46 6.31
N LEU A 6 4.36 16.66 5.78
CA LEU A 6 5.62 16.39 6.43
C LEU A 6 6.34 17.73 6.67
N GLU A 7 6.69 18.04 7.92
CA GLU A 7 7.37 19.26 8.31
C GLU A 7 8.65 18.92 9.08
N HIS A 8 9.81 19.14 8.45
CA HIS A 8 11.13 18.90 9.03
C HIS A 8 11.30 17.52 9.67
N VAL A 9 10.81 16.49 8.97
CA VAL A 9 10.76 15.13 9.50
C VAL A 9 12.12 14.46 9.45
N THR A 10 12.63 14.11 10.61
CA THR A 10 13.84 13.30 10.78
C THR A 10 13.47 12.04 11.57
N TYR A 11 13.82 10.87 11.04
CA TYR A 11 13.59 9.61 11.73
C TYR A 11 14.85 8.77 11.79
N ARG A 12 15.12 8.23 12.96
CA ARG A 12 16.26 7.35 13.25
C ARG A 12 15.79 6.07 13.92
N TYR A 13 16.13 4.93 13.34
CA TYR A 13 15.90 3.63 13.96
C TYR A 13 16.72 3.45 15.25
N PRO A 14 16.27 2.63 16.21
CA PRO A 14 17.06 2.32 17.41
C PRO A 14 18.46 1.81 17.00
N PHE A 15 19.45 2.25 17.74
CA PHE A 15 20.88 1.89 17.55
C PHE A 15 21.49 2.34 16.19
N SER A 16 20.75 3.00 15.31
CA SER A 16 21.31 3.55 14.07
C SER A 16 22.06 4.86 14.36
N LYS A 17 23.24 5.00 13.74
CA LYS A 17 24.02 6.26 13.82
C LYS A 17 23.52 7.31 12.83
N THR A 18 22.92 6.88 11.72
CA THR A 18 22.44 7.76 10.66
C THR A 18 20.92 7.79 10.63
N PRO A 19 20.27 8.92 10.33
CA PRO A 19 18.85 8.98 10.15
C PRO A 19 18.43 8.22 8.87
N ALA A 20 17.28 7.56 8.91
CA ALA A 20 16.66 6.94 7.76
C ALA A 20 15.84 7.94 6.94
N LEU A 21 15.29 8.95 7.61
CA LEU A 21 14.71 10.15 7.00
C LEU A 21 15.42 11.34 7.61
N ASN A 22 15.79 12.32 6.81
CA ASN A 22 16.59 13.46 7.25
C ASN A 22 16.01 14.77 6.73
N ASP A 23 15.45 15.55 7.64
CA ASP A 23 14.86 16.89 7.39
C ASP A 23 13.91 16.93 6.19
N LEU A 24 13.02 15.95 6.11
CA LEU A 24 12.09 15.81 5.01
C LEU A 24 10.87 16.72 5.22
N SER A 25 10.61 17.62 4.25
CA SER A 25 9.41 18.44 4.22
C SER A 25 8.73 18.26 2.88
N PHE A 26 7.44 17.86 2.89
CA PHE A 26 6.67 17.65 1.68
C PHE A 26 5.16 17.67 1.94
N LEU A 27 4.38 18.08 0.94
CA LEU A 27 2.92 18.09 0.97
C LEU A 27 2.38 17.14 -0.10
N PHE A 28 1.58 16.16 0.32
CA PHE A 28 0.84 15.29 -0.58
C PHE A 28 -0.61 15.78 -0.69
N GLU A 29 -1.01 16.14 -1.89
CA GLU A 29 -2.35 16.60 -2.17
C GLU A 29 -3.30 15.42 -2.41
N LYS A 30 -4.56 15.60 -2.04
CA LYS A 30 -5.60 14.61 -2.25
C LYS A 30 -5.83 14.33 -3.73
N GLY A 31 -5.95 13.06 -4.10
CA GLY A 31 -6.26 12.60 -5.46
C GLY A 31 -5.08 12.69 -6.44
N VAL A 32 -3.88 12.96 -5.96
CA VAL A 32 -2.67 13.08 -6.79
C VAL A 32 -1.87 11.77 -6.78
N PHE A 33 -1.28 11.46 -7.92
CA PHE A 33 -0.35 10.35 -8.09
C PHE A 33 1.10 10.83 -7.92
N TYR A 34 1.83 10.24 -6.99
CA TYR A 34 3.22 10.56 -6.70
C TYR A 34 4.13 9.37 -6.98
N GLY A 35 5.22 9.62 -7.70
CA GLY A 35 6.33 8.69 -7.85
C GLY A 35 7.43 9.01 -6.85
N VAL A 36 7.83 8.05 -6.03
CA VAL A 36 8.95 8.18 -5.09
C VAL A 36 10.09 7.32 -5.59
N VAL A 37 11.16 7.93 -6.07
CA VAL A 37 12.33 7.26 -6.62
C VAL A 37 13.57 7.54 -5.79
N GLY A 38 14.47 6.59 -5.76
CA GLY A 38 15.75 6.74 -5.06
C GLY A 38 16.49 5.42 -4.94
N GLU A 39 17.76 5.51 -4.55
CA GLU A 39 18.64 4.36 -4.35
C GLU A 39 18.19 3.46 -3.19
N ASN A 40 18.72 2.23 -3.17
CA ASN A 40 18.56 1.33 -2.02
C ASN A 40 19.15 1.99 -0.77
N GLY A 41 18.41 1.92 0.34
CA GLY A 41 18.80 2.59 1.57
C GLY A 41 18.47 4.09 1.64
N GLY A 42 17.89 4.69 0.57
CA GLY A 42 17.49 6.10 0.54
C GLY A 42 16.27 6.47 1.40
N GLY A 43 15.79 5.57 2.26
CA GLY A 43 14.70 5.87 3.21
C GLY A 43 13.30 5.65 2.67
N LYS A 44 13.12 5.16 1.44
CA LYS A 44 11.80 4.97 0.80
C LYS A 44 10.84 4.11 1.64
N THR A 45 11.28 2.92 2.06
CA THR A 45 10.47 2.04 2.93
C THR A 45 10.23 2.66 4.31
N SER A 46 11.16 3.47 4.82
CA SER A 46 10.96 4.22 6.08
C SER A 46 9.88 5.28 5.92
N LEU A 47 9.83 5.98 4.79
CA LEU A 47 8.74 6.89 4.45
C LEU A 47 7.40 6.12 4.37
N CYS A 48 7.36 4.99 3.67
CA CYS A 48 6.17 4.14 3.62
C CYS A 48 5.69 3.71 5.02
N ASN A 49 6.62 3.28 5.88
CA ASN A 49 6.30 2.87 7.25
C ASN A 49 5.82 4.04 8.12
N LEU A 50 6.33 5.24 7.89
CA LEU A 50 5.87 6.45 8.56
C LEU A 50 4.43 6.76 8.17
N LEU A 51 4.13 6.80 6.85
CA LEU A 51 2.81 7.13 6.34
C LEU A 51 1.73 6.14 6.80
N ARG A 52 2.05 4.84 6.85
CA ARG A 52 1.10 3.82 7.35
C ARG A 52 1.05 3.68 8.87
N GLY A 53 1.71 4.57 9.62
CA GLY A 53 1.68 4.62 11.07
C GLY A 53 2.50 3.54 11.78
N LEU A 54 3.30 2.74 11.07
CA LEU A 54 4.20 1.81 11.73
C LEU A 54 5.35 2.52 12.43
N ILE A 55 5.70 3.73 11.99
CA ILE A 55 6.55 4.66 12.70
C ILE A 55 5.64 5.76 13.26
N PRO A 56 5.66 6.02 14.56
CA PRO A 56 6.50 5.41 15.61
C PRO A 56 5.86 4.22 16.33
N HIS A 57 4.65 3.77 15.97
CA HIS A 57 3.87 2.83 16.79
C HIS A 57 4.48 1.42 16.89
N PHE A 58 5.00 0.89 15.79
CA PHE A 58 5.62 -0.43 15.73
C PHE A 58 7.15 -0.33 15.69
N TYR A 59 7.68 0.45 14.76
CA TYR A 59 9.11 0.73 14.71
C TYR A 59 9.44 1.87 15.68
N GLN A 60 9.91 1.51 16.87
CA GLN A 60 10.39 2.46 17.85
C GLN A 60 11.66 3.15 17.35
N GLY A 61 11.90 4.38 17.80
CA GLY A 61 13.03 5.17 17.38
C GLY A 61 12.81 6.63 17.75
N THR A 62 13.63 7.50 17.19
CA THR A 62 13.47 8.94 17.37
C THR A 62 12.83 9.55 16.14
N LEU A 63 11.62 10.09 16.29
CA LEU A 63 10.89 10.82 15.27
C LEU A 63 10.80 12.29 15.67
N GLU A 64 11.48 13.14 14.93
CA GLU A 64 11.48 14.61 15.06
C GLU A 64 10.66 15.22 13.93
N GLY A 65 10.24 16.48 14.09
CA GLY A 65 9.35 17.15 13.15
C GLY A 65 7.90 16.73 13.34
N ARG A 66 7.07 17.07 12.37
CA ARG A 66 5.62 16.82 12.39
C ARG A 66 5.18 16.09 11.15
N VAL A 67 4.30 15.10 11.35
CA VAL A 67 3.64 14.36 10.27
C VAL A 67 2.15 14.36 10.53
N THR A 68 1.37 14.94 9.63
CA THR A 68 -0.09 14.90 9.74
C THR A 68 -0.70 14.16 8.55
N ILE A 69 -1.74 13.40 8.83
CA ILE A 69 -2.58 12.73 7.84
C ILE A 69 -4.01 13.21 8.11
N ASP A 70 -4.61 13.89 7.14
CA ASP A 70 -5.92 14.50 7.28
C ASP A 70 -6.01 15.42 8.51
N GLY A 71 -4.95 16.24 8.72
CA GLY A 71 -4.82 17.19 9.82
C GLY A 71 -4.49 16.61 11.19
N THR A 72 -4.48 15.28 11.35
CA THR A 72 -4.18 14.59 12.62
C THR A 72 -2.73 14.10 12.62
N ASP A 73 -1.98 14.36 13.69
CA ASP A 73 -0.59 13.88 13.83
C ASP A 73 -0.55 12.33 13.81
N VAL A 74 0.44 11.78 13.12
CA VAL A 74 0.59 10.32 12.97
C VAL A 74 0.71 9.60 14.32
N ARG A 75 1.22 10.29 15.34
CA ARG A 75 1.38 9.78 16.72
C ARG A 75 0.04 9.61 17.45
N GLU A 76 -0.99 10.34 17.02
CA GLU A 76 -2.33 10.35 17.63
C GLU A 76 -3.31 9.41 16.93
N TRP A 77 -2.95 8.92 15.74
CA TRP A 77 -3.80 8.02 14.99
C TRP A 77 -3.96 6.66 15.69
N ASP A 78 -5.19 6.20 15.78
CA ASP A 78 -5.48 4.78 16.02
C ASP A 78 -5.01 3.96 14.81
N THR A 79 -4.20 2.94 15.06
CA THR A 79 -3.59 2.14 13.99
C THR A 79 -4.62 1.39 13.12
N GLY A 80 -5.74 0.97 13.72
CA GLY A 80 -6.84 0.32 13.00
C GLY A 80 -7.54 1.29 12.05
N LYS A 81 -7.84 2.50 12.51
CA LYS A 81 -8.45 3.54 11.67
C LYS A 81 -7.51 3.99 10.56
N LEU A 82 -6.22 4.12 10.86
CA LEU A 82 -5.22 4.49 9.85
C LEU A 82 -5.07 3.39 8.78
N SER A 83 -5.12 2.12 9.15
CA SER A 83 -5.05 1.00 8.20
C SER A 83 -6.28 0.90 7.29
N ALA A 84 -7.44 1.40 7.72
CA ALA A 84 -8.61 1.53 6.87
C ALA A 84 -8.49 2.69 5.86
N LYS A 85 -7.74 3.75 6.24
CA LYS A 85 -7.53 4.94 5.41
C LYS A 85 -6.40 4.76 4.40
N ILE A 86 -5.38 3.95 4.74
CA ILE A 86 -4.18 3.73 3.93
C ILE A 86 -4.03 2.26 3.56
N GLY A 87 -4.28 1.95 2.29
CA GLY A 87 -3.97 0.65 1.71
C GLY A 87 -2.49 0.56 1.39
N TYR A 88 -1.89 -0.59 1.66
CA TYR A 88 -0.46 -0.81 1.42
C TYR A 88 -0.23 -2.08 0.62
N VAL A 89 0.43 -1.93 -0.52
CA VAL A 89 0.87 -3.05 -1.36
C VAL A 89 2.36 -3.30 -1.09
N PHE A 90 2.67 -4.51 -0.64
CA PHE A 90 4.04 -4.91 -0.29
C PHE A 90 4.90 -5.17 -1.53
N GLN A 91 6.20 -4.98 -1.38
CA GLN A 91 7.22 -5.35 -2.35
C GLN A 91 7.15 -6.83 -2.74
N ASN A 92 6.84 -7.71 -1.78
CA ASN A 92 6.72 -9.14 -2.00
C ASN A 92 5.25 -9.58 -1.90
N PRO A 93 4.61 -9.99 -3.01
CA PRO A 93 3.21 -10.43 -3.00
C PRO A 93 2.98 -11.68 -2.15
N PHE A 94 4.01 -12.49 -1.95
CA PHE A 94 3.92 -13.68 -1.10
C PHE A 94 3.71 -13.35 0.38
N THR A 95 4.15 -12.17 0.82
CA THR A 95 3.91 -11.70 2.19
C THR A 95 2.58 -10.96 2.35
N GLN A 96 1.92 -10.61 1.25
CA GLN A 96 0.61 -9.96 1.23
C GLN A 96 -0.52 -10.96 1.46
N ILE A 97 -0.39 -12.18 0.90
CA ILE A 97 -1.37 -13.24 1.03
C ILE A 97 -1.32 -13.80 2.45
N SER A 98 -2.48 -13.87 3.12
CA SER A 98 -2.56 -14.30 4.52
C SER A 98 -2.21 -15.78 4.70
N GLY A 99 -2.51 -16.61 3.71
CA GLY A 99 -2.32 -18.06 3.73
C GLY A 99 -3.30 -18.82 4.62
N ILE A 100 -4.25 -18.14 5.26
CA ILE A 100 -5.25 -18.76 6.15
C ILE A 100 -6.61 -18.98 5.50
N LYS A 101 -6.89 -18.32 4.39
CA LYS A 101 -8.14 -18.46 3.64
C LYS A 101 -8.04 -19.57 2.60
N ALA A 102 -9.13 -20.32 2.42
CA ALA A 102 -9.16 -21.47 1.53
C ALA A 102 -9.26 -21.06 0.04
N THR A 103 -9.89 -19.92 -0.23
CA THR A 103 -10.16 -19.43 -1.59
C THR A 103 -9.67 -18.01 -1.80
N VAL A 104 -9.42 -17.65 -3.07
CA VAL A 104 -9.10 -16.27 -3.48
C VAL A 104 -10.23 -15.33 -3.10
N PHE A 105 -11.49 -15.75 -3.24
CA PHE A 105 -12.63 -14.93 -2.82
C PHE A 105 -12.54 -14.53 -1.34
N GLU A 106 -12.30 -15.49 -0.47
CA GLU A 106 -12.18 -15.25 0.97
C GLU A 106 -10.93 -14.41 1.30
N GLU A 107 -9.82 -14.62 0.60
CA GLU A 107 -8.59 -13.85 0.77
C GLU A 107 -8.80 -12.37 0.44
N VAL A 108 -9.48 -12.07 -0.68
CA VAL A 108 -9.79 -10.69 -1.08
C VAL A 108 -10.82 -10.06 -0.14
N ALA A 109 -11.80 -10.83 0.31
CA ALA A 109 -12.84 -10.36 1.24
C ALA A 109 -12.33 -10.12 2.67
N MET A 110 -11.20 -10.69 3.06
CA MET A 110 -10.70 -10.69 4.44
C MET A 110 -10.51 -9.30 5.03
N GLY A 111 -10.00 -8.34 4.23
CA GLY A 111 -9.84 -6.96 4.67
C GLY A 111 -11.19 -6.29 4.98
N LEU A 112 -12.20 -6.55 4.17
CA LEU A 112 -13.56 -6.05 4.38
C LEU A 112 -14.22 -6.70 5.60
N GLU A 113 -13.98 -8.00 5.81
CA GLU A 113 -14.42 -8.75 7.00
C GLU A 113 -13.87 -8.10 8.27
N ASN A 114 -12.57 -7.80 8.30
CA ASN A 114 -11.89 -7.14 9.41
C ASN A 114 -12.42 -5.72 9.67
N LEU A 115 -12.87 -5.03 8.64
CA LEU A 115 -13.51 -3.71 8.73
C LEU A 115 -14.99 -3.78 9.11
N GLY A 116 -15.57 -4.98 9.29
CA GLY A 116 -16.95 -5.19 9.70
C GLY A 116 -17.99 -4.91 8.62
N TRP A 117 -17.65 -5.04 7.34
CA TRP A 117 -18.59 -4.83 6.25
C TRP A 117 -19.74 -5.85 6.27
N PRO A 118 -20.98 -5.46 5.92
CA PRO A 118 -22.09 -6.39 5.75
C PRO A 118 -21.77 -7.43 4.68
N LYS A 119 -22.12 -8.69 4.93
CA LYS A 119 -21.80 -9.83 4.04
C LYS A 119 -22.16 -9.60 2.56
N LYS A 120 -23.32 -9.00 2.30
CA LYS A 120 -23.79 -8.73 0.94
C LYS A 120 -22.88 -7.73 0.22
N GLU A 121 -22.62 -6.60 0.86
CA GLU A 121 -21.76 -5.53 0.31
C GLU A 121 -20.32 -5.99 0.13
N MET A 122 -19.81 -6.77 1.08
CA MET A 122 -18.49 -7.41 0.99
C MET A 122 -18.40 -8.32 -0.23
N ALA A 123 -19.41 -9.18 -0.46
CA ALA A 123 -19.41 -10.08 -1.60
C ALA A 123 -19.48 -9.30 -2.94
N GLU A 124 -20.36 -8.33 -3.04
CA GLU A 124 -20.50 -7.48 -4.22
C GLU A 124 -19.20 -6.73 -4.53
N ARG A 125 -18.56 -6.14 -3.52
CA ARG A 125 -17.30 -5.42 -3.65
C ARG A 125 -16.15 -6.34 -4.05
N THR A 126 -16.04 -7.51 -3.44
CA THR A 126 -15.03 -8.52 -3.78
C THR A 126 -15.14 -8.92 -5.26
N LEU A 127 -16.35 -9.27 -5.72
CA LEU A 127 -16.59 -9.63 -7.12
C LEU A 127 -16.28 -8.47 -8.06
N GLN A 128 -16.66 -7.25 -7.72
CA GLN A 128 -16.37 -6.06 -8.51
C GLN A 128 -14.86 -5.87 -8.73
N ILE A 129 -14.06 -5.99 -7.67
CA ILE A 129 -12.61 -5.82 -7.74
C ILE A 129 -11.96 -6.99 -8.49
N CYS A 130 -12.41 -8.21 -8.27
CA CYS A 130 -11.88 -9.37 -8.99
C CYS A 130 -12.15 -9.28 -10.50
N ARG A 131 -13.30 -8.73 -10.92
CA ARG A 131 -13.59 -8.40 -12.33
C ARG A 131 -12.65 -7.34 -12.86
N LEU A 132 -12.50 -6.24 -12.13
CA LEU A 132 -11.62 -5.14 -12.53
C LEU A 132 -10.20 -5.62 -12.80
N LEU A 133 -9.71 -6.58 -12.02
CA LEU A 133 -8.36 -7.12 -12.12
C LEU A 133 -8.26 -8.40 -13.00
N GLY A 134 -9.36 -8.84 -13.61
CA GLY A 134 -9.38 -10.00 -14.49
C GLY A 134 -9.00 -11.31 -13.80
N ILE A 135 -9.44 -11.52 -12.55
CA ILE A 135 -9.14 -12.70 -11.74
C ILE A 135 -10.38 -13.49 -11.31
N GLU A 136 -11.53 -13.29 -11.95
CA GLU A 136 -12.78 -14.01 -11.62
C GLU A 136 -12.62 -15.53 -11.69
N GLN A 137 -11.86 -16.03 -12.66
CA GLN A 137 -11.61 -17.46 -12.86
C GLN A 137 -10.74 -18.07 -11.75
N LEU A 138 -10.21 -17.24 -10.85
CA LEU A 138 -9.37 -17.69 -9.73
C LEU A 138 -10.14 -17.75 -8.40
N LEU A 139 -11.38 -17.26 -8.34
CA LEU A 139 -12.12 -17.04 -7.09
C LEU A 139 -12.18 -18.28 -6.18
N GLU A 140 -12.37 -19.47 -6.76
CA GLU A 140 -12.47 -20.74 -6.04
C GLU A 140 -11.11 -21.42 -5.82
N LYS A 141 -10.02 -20.87 -6.37
CA LYS A 141 -8.69 -21.46 -6.22
C LYS A 141 -8.09 -21.15 -4.84
N ASN A 142 -7.21 -22.05 -4.39
CA ASN A 142 -6.40 -21.79 -3.22
C ASN A 142 -5.34 -20.71 -3.53
N PRO A 143 -5.24 -19.62 -2.75
CA PRO A 143 -4.26 -18.56 -2.98
C PRO A 143 -2.80 -19.04 -3.00
N ASN A 144 -2.50 -20.15 -2.31
CA ASN A 144 -1.16 -20.70 -2.25
C ASN A 144 -0.74 -21.47 -3.54
N GLU A 145 -1.70 -21.84 -4.38
CA GLU A 145 -1.48 -22.55 -5.63
C GLU A 145 -1.34 -21.64 -6.85
N LEU A 146 -1.42 -20.33 -6.65
CA LEU A 146 -1.35 -19.34 -7.71
C LEU A 146 0.09 -19.11 -8.19
N SER A 147 0.23 -18.81 -9.49
CA SER A 147 1.49 -18.28 -10.03
C SER A 147 1.85 -16.91 -9.40
N GLY A 148 3.10 -16.48 -9.54
CA GLY A 148 3.57 -15.20 -8.99
C GLY A 148 2.71 -14.02 -9.46
N GLY A 149 2.44 -13.90 -10.76
CA GLY A 149 1.62 -12.84 -11.33
C GLY A 149 0.16 -12.90 -10.90
N GLN A 150 -0.43 -14.11 -10.82
CA GLN A 150 -1.79 -14.30 -10.29
C GLN A 150 -1.88 -13.87 -8.82
N ARG A 151 -0.89 -14.25 -8.02
CA ARG A 151 -0.80 -13.90 -6.61
C ARG A 151 -0.66 -12.39 -6.41
N GLN A 152 0.12 -11.73 -7.28
CA GLN A 152 0.26 -10.28 -7.27
C GLN A 152 -1.09 -9.59 -7.53
N ARG A 153 -1.84 -10.04 -8.54
CA ARG A 153 -3.19 -9.50 -8.82
C ARG A 153 -4.15 -9.71 -7.64
N VAL A 154 -4.09 -10.86 -6.97
CA VAL A 154 -4.88 -11.12 -5.75
C VAL A 154 -4.46 -10.21 -4.61
N ALA A 155 -3.15 -9.96 -4.42
CA ALA A 155 -2.64 -9.02 -3.44
C ALA A 155 -3.15 -7.59 -3.68
N PHE A 156 -3.14 -7.13 -4.94
CA PHE A 156 -3.78 -5.85 -5.31
C PHE A 156 -5.29 -5.85 -5.04
N ALA A 157 -5.97 -6.95 -5.39
CA ALA A 157 -7.41 -7.08 -5.15
C ALA A 157 -7.77 -6.91 -3.68
N SER A 158 -7.04 -7.56 -2.78
CA SER A 158 -7.27 -7.48 -1.33
C SER A 158 -7.17 -6.05 -0.80
N ILE A 159 -6.21 -5.27 -1.30
CA ILE A 159 -6.03 -3.87 -0.87
C ILE A 159 -7.06 -2.95 -1.52
N LEU A 160 -7.32 -3.10 -2.82
CA LEU A 160 -8.28 -2.27 -3.54
C LEU A 160 -9.72 -2.50 -3.08
N ALA A 161 -10.04 -3.72 -2.63
CA ALA A 161 -11.34 -4.05 -2.06
C ALA A 161 -11.67 -3.18 -0.84
N MET A 162 -10.69 -2.90 0.03
CA MET A 162 -10.85 -2.09 1.24
C MET A 162 -11.22 -0.63 0.99
N ASP A 163 -11.10 -0.17 -0.24
CA ASP A 163 -11.45 1.19 -0.70
C ASP A 163 -10.73 2.33 0.02
N ALA A 164 -9.51 2.09 0.48
CA ALA A 164 -8.69 3.09 1.14
C ALA A 164 -8.53 4.36 0.30
N GLU A 165 -8.50 5.53 0.94
CA GLU A 165 -8.34 6.84 0.29
C GLU A 165 -6.92 7.06 -0.23
N ILE A 166 -5.94 6.51 0.48
CA ILE A 166 -4.51 6.59 0.17
C ILE A 166 -4.01 5.19 -0.17
N LEU A 167 -3.26 5.06 -1.25
CA LEU A 167 -2.57 3.82 -1.62
C LEU A 167 -1.06 4.05 -1.60
N VAL A 168 -0.35 3.29 -0.80
CA VAL A 168 1.11 3.23 -0.79
C VAL A 168 1.53 1.91 -1.43
N ILE A 169 2.26 1.98 -2.52
CA ILE A 169 2.67 0.82 -3.33
C ILE A 169 4.19 0.79 -3.31
N ASP A 170 4.76 -0.17 -2.57
CA ASP A 170 6.21 -0.23 -2.31
C ASP A 170 6.86 -1.27 -3.21
N GLU A 171 7.57 -0.82 -4.26
CA GLU A 171 8.35 -1.61 -5.23
C GLU A 171 7.62 -2.86 -5.76
N PRO A 172 6.40 -2.70 -6.28
CA PRO A 172 5.49 -3.82 -6.59
C PRO A 172 6.01 -4.75 -7.71
N THR A 173 7.06 -4.32 -8.42
CA THR A 173 7.59 -5.05 -9.58
C THR A 173 8.92 -5.76 -9.30
N SER A 174 9.49 -5.59 -8.12
CA SER A 174 10.85 -6.04 -7.79
C SER A 174 11.09 -7.56 -7.90
N GLN A 175 10.03 -8.37 -7.81
CA GLN A 175 10.10 -9.83 -7.85
C GLN A 175 9.34 -10.45 -9.03
N LEU A 176 8.99 -9.64 -10.02
CA LEU A 176 8.21 -10.06 -11.18
C LEU A 176 9.09 -10.20 -12.42
N ASP A 177 8.69 -11.11 -13.30
CA ASP A 177 9.17 -11.18 -14.66
C ASP A 177 8.67 -9.96 -15.49
N PRO A 178 9.14 -9.76 -16.72
CA PRO A 178 8.74 -8.63 -17.55
C PRO A 178 7.23 -8.56 -17.79
N GLN A 179 6.55 -9.70 -17.96
CA GLN A 179 5.11 -9.75 -18.19
C GLN A 179 4.35 -9.35 -16.92
N GLY A 180 4.72 -9.91 -15.76
CA GLY A 180 4.12 -9.56 -14.48
C GLY A 180 4.34 -8.08 -14.13
N THR A 181 5.51 -7.53 -14.51
CA THR A 181 5.80 -6.09 -14.38
C THR A 181 4.81 -5.27 -15.19
N GLN A 182 4.60 -5.61 -16.47
CA GLN A 182 3.63 -4.93 -17.33
C GLN A 182 2.22 -4.99 -16.77
N ASP A 183 1.79 -6.18 -16.34
CA ASP A 183 0.46 -6.41 -15.76
C ASP A 183 0.21 -5.52 -14.53
N VAL A 184 1.20 -5.39 -13.64
CA VAL A 184 1.13 -4.52 -12.45
C VAL A 184 1.04 -3.05 -12.83
N PHE A 185 1.82 -2.62 -13.83
CA PHE A 185 1.75 -1.24 -14.31
C PHE A 185 0.39 -0.91 -14.92
N GLU A 186 -0.21 -1.81 -15.67
CA GLU A 186 -1.57 -1.63 -16.22
C GLU A 186 -2.60 -1.43 -15.09
N ILE A 187 -2.49 -2.21 -14.00
CA ILE A 187 -3.33 -2.02 -12.81
C ILE A 187 -3.12 -0.63 -12.21
N ILE A 188 -1.86 -0.23 -11.99
CA ILE A 188 -1.53 1.06 -11.38
C ILE A 188 -1.98 2.22 -12.27
N GLN A 189 -1.78 2.12 -13.58
CA GLN A 189 -2.27 3.12 -14.54
C GLN A 189 -3.80 3.24 -14.51
N GLY A 190 -4.51 2.12 -14.41
CA GLY A 190 -5.97 2.10 -14.27
C GLY A 190 -6.47 2.79 -12.98
N LEU A 191 -5.61 2.93 -11.97
CA LEU A 191 -5.95 3.65 -10.74
C LEU A 191 -5.74 5.17 -10.86
N ARG A 192 -4.99 5.65 -11.85
CA ARG A 192 -4.86 7.10 -12.12
C ARG A 192 -6.24 7.67 -12.45
N GLY A 193 -6.59 8.77 -11.80
CA GLY A 193 -7.91 9.40 -11.98
C GLY A 193 -9.06 8.76 -11.19
N SER A 194 -8.80 7.74 -10.37
CA SER A 194 -9.79 7.15 -9.46
C SER A 194 -10.18 8.05 -8.27
N GLY A 195 -9.53 9.21 -8.14
CA GLY A 195 -9.69 10.12 -7.00
C GLY A 195 -8.88 9.71 -5.76
N LYS A 196 -8.17 8.58 -5.80
CA LYS A 196 -7.30 8.13 -4.71
C LYS A 196 -5.95 8.86 -4.77
N THR A 197 -5.36 9.09 -3.60
CA THR A 197 -3.97 9.56 -3.49
C THR A 197 -3.06 8.35 -3.55
N ILE A 198 -2.14 8.32 -4.50
CA ILE A 198 -1.30 7.15 -4.75
C ILE A 198 0.17 7.54 -4.61
N LEU A 199 0.89 6.81 -3.78
CA LEU A 199 2.35 6.87 -3.69
C LEU A 199 2.93 5.58 -4.25
N LEU A 200 3.53 5.66 -5.41
CA LEU A 200 4.28 4.55 -6.01
C LEU A 200 5.76 4.72 -5.71
N VAL A 201 6.32 3.79 -4.98
CA VAL A 201 7.76 3.72 -4.70
C VAL A 201 8.39 2.75 -5.68
N GLU A 202 9.40 3.22 -6.42
CA GLU A 202 10.11 2.41 -7.41
C GLU A 202 11.59 2.79 -7.51
N HIS A 203 12.42 1.86 -8.01
CA HIS A 203 13.81 2.11 -8.32
C HIS A 203 14.02 2.59 -9.76
N LYS A 204 13.17 2.13 -10.68
CA LYS A 204 13.29 2.40 -12.11
C LYS A 204 12.44 3.61 -12.48
N VAL A 205 13.10 4.71 -12.82
CA VAL A 205 12.42 5.96 -13.23
C VAL A 205 11.59 5.75 -14.48
N ASP A 206 12.06 4.93 -15.42
CA ASP A 206 11.39 4.63 -16.70
C ASP A 206 9.99 4.01 -16.53
N LEU A 207 9.70 3.49 -15.34
CA LEU A 207 8.41 2.90 -15.02
C LEU A 207 7.40 3.91 -14.46
N ILE A 208 7.82 5.12 -14.10
CA ILE A 208 6.97 6.15 -13.50
C ILE A 208 6.66 7.28 -14.50
N ALA A 209 7.53 7.48 -15.48
CA ALA A 209 7.37 8.43 -16.56
C ALA A 209 6.31 7.95 -17.57
#